data_13645e7b71e3fac67cb7bd8b2fb7a715
#
_entry.id   13645e7b71e3fac67cb7bd8b2fb7a715
#
_cell.length_a   1.000
_cell.length_b   1.000
_cell.length_c   1.000
_cell.angle_alpha   90.00
_cell.angle_beta   90.00
_cell.angle_gamma   90.00
#
_symmetry.space_group_name_H-M   'P 1'
#
loop_
_entity.id
_entity.type
_entity.pdbx_description
1 polymer ?
#
loop_
_entity_poly.entity_id
_entity_poly.type
_entity_poly.pdbx_seq_one_letter_code
_entity_poly.pdbx_strand_id
1 'polypeptide(L)'
;MNSIKLLILSVTLFTFGGLLALYAKSLTIVCCGLALAIFFLPFINRYSYLKCPSTSKFFNVIYRLLLIWELFIVFYPFLMNQSFISDGYSLRVDYTLPAYFLPLILLLGRDSVRLDYLLKIVPGLLGFSLLIAILNKQFWFEDYANLTFDEYQDALQMTGPLMSLLNLGLLLLPFVSYIPQKYIKVMVFANAFLSLMFCVIAARRGGVVLGLLYVIAYIYFSFFCGKRKIPKWLVFCVVGAFIVVGLYFLLNSKLVSYLLERGIEDTRSYVEFFLYNDFSDHYADWIFGRGINGAYYCPIFKNVMRQVIETGYLFMILKGGIIYLFLYVALYLHAIIRAFKSGNILLKIMAAELIIRLFSLYPFGLPAFGYTDLLWWIFILYFETTSFGKNKASAKNHSNTHSLINTRL
;
A
#
# COMPACT_ATOMS: atom_id res chain seq x y z
N MET A 1 -3.73 -11.20 23.30
CA MET A 1 -4.29 -10.27 22.29
C MET A 1 -4.10 -10.89 20.92
N ASN A 2 -5.04 -10.74 19.99
CA ASN A 2 -4.95 -11.39 18.67
C ASN A 2 -3.89 -10.71 17.81
N SER A 3 -3.07 -11.47 17.07
CA SER A 3 -1.95 -10.94 16.28
C SER A 3 -2.37 -9.82 15.32
N ILE A 4 -3.53 -9.97 14.66
CA ILE A 4 -4.02 -8.94 13.74
C ILE A 4 -4.33 -7.61 14.44
N LYS A 5 -4.82 -7.64 15.67
CA LYS A 5 -5.08 -6.41 16.45
C LYS A 5 -3.77 -5.69 16.77
N LEU A 6 -2.70 -6.44 17.09
CA LEU A 6 -1.38 -5.88 17.34
C LEU A 6 -0.78 -5.27 16.07
N LEU A 7 -0.90 -5.96 14.94
CA LEU A 7 -0.42 -5.45 13.65
C LEU A 7 -1.14 -4.16 13.24
N ILE A 8 -2.47 -4.12 13.36
CA ILE A 8 -3.24 -2.91 13.04
C ILE A 8 -2.92 -1.78 14.02
N LEU A 9 -2.83 -2.09 15.32
CA LEU A 9 -2.45 -1.09 16.33
C LEU A 9 -1.06 -0.50 16.04
N SER A 10 -0.11 -1.34 15.64
CA SER A 10 1.23 -0.92 15.24
C SER A 10 1.18 0.06 14.06
N VAL A 11 0.49 -0.29 12.97
CA VAL A 11 0.36 0.59 11.80
C VAL A 11 -0.42 1.86 12.14
N THR A 12 -1.45 1.76 13.00
CA THR A 12 -2.21 2.94 13.46
C THR A 12 -1.32 3.90 14.22
N LEU A 13 -0.53 3.39 15.16
CA LEU A 13 0.38 4.19 15.98
C LEU A 13 1.49 4.81 15.11
N PHE A 14 2.00 4.09 14.13
CA PHE A 14 2.99 4.58 13.19
C PHE A 14 2.43 5.73 12.32
N THR A 15 1.23 5.54 11.76
CA THR A 15 0.54 6.57 10.97
C THR A 15 0.23 7.80 11.81
N PHE A 16 -0.20 7.59 13.06
CA PHE A 16 -0.43 8.69 14.02
C PHE A 16 0.87 9.43 14.36
N GLY A 17 1.97 8.69 14.55
CA GLY A 17 3.30 9.28 14.71
C GLY A 17 3.68 10.16 13.52
N GLY A 18 3.38 9.73 12.30
CA GLY A 18 3.59 10.53 11.09
C GLY A 18 2.77 11.83 11.07
N LEU A 19 1.51 11.79 11.52
CA LEU A 19 0.67 13.00 11.68
C LEU A 19 1.23 13.94 12.75
N LEU A 20 1.76 13.40 13.84
CA LEU A 20 2.37 14.20 14.92
C LEU A 20 3.69 14.85 14.51
N ALA A 21 4.34 14.38 13.44
CA ALA A 21 5.59 14.99 12.95
C ALA A 21 5.42 16.47 12.62
N LEU A 22 4.21 16.89 12.28
CA LEU A 22 3.83 18.29 12.02
C LEU A 22 3.95 19.17 13.28
N TYR A 23 3.71 18.58 14.46
CA TYR A 23 3.58 19.33 15.71
C TYR A 23 4.72 19.07 16.70
N ALA A 24 5.21 17.84 16.76
CA ALA A 24 6.18 17.41 17.78
C ALA A 24 7.09 16.27 17.28
N LYS A 25 8.25 16.62 16.74
CA LYS A 25 9.25 15.66 16.21
C LYS A 25 9.67 14.56 17.18
N SER A 26 9.89 14.91 18.47
CA SER A 26 10.25 13.94 19.51
C SER A 26 9.17 12.90 19.75
N LEU A 27 7.91 13.32 19.76
CA LEU A 27 6.77 12.43 19.97
C LEU A 27 6.58 11.44 18.79
N THR A 28 6.91 11.88 17.59
CA THR A 28 6.93 11.01 16.40
C THR A 28 7.88 9.84 16.58
N ILE A 29 9.11 10.10 17.05
CA ILE A 29 10.11 9.04 17.25
C ILE A 29 9.62 8.02 18.28
N VAL A 30 9.02 8.50 19.38
CA VAL A 30 8.44 7.61 20.40
C VAL A 30 7.30 6.77 19.83
N CYS A 31 6.38 7.37 19.08
CA CYS A 31 5.27 6.64 18.44
C CYS A 31 5.78 5.60 17.45
N CYS A 32 6.75 5.93 16.61
CA CYS A 32 7.34 4.99 15.65
C CYS A 32 8.10 3.85 16.36
N GLY A 33 8.84 4.12 17.40
CA GLY A 33 9.53 3.10 18.21
C GLY A 33 8.54 2.14 18.89
N LEU A 34 7.48 2.68 19.51
CA LEU A 34 6.41 1.88 20.11
C LEU A 34 5.66 1.06 19.05
N ALA A 35 5.40 1.63 17.89
CA ALA A 35 4.76 0.94 16.77
C ALA A 35 5.56 -0.30 16.36
N LEU A 36 6.88 -0.16 16.18
CA LEU A 36 7.75 -1.29 15.86
C LEU A 36 7.79 -2.32 16.99
N ALA A 37 7.91 -1.90 18.24
CA ALA A 37 7.87 -2.81 19.38
C ALA A 37 6.57 -3.64 19.39
N ILE A 38 5.42 -3.00 19.18
CA ILE A 38 4.12 -3.67 19.10
C ILE A 38 4.05 -4.59 17.88
N PHE A 39 4.64 -4.21 16.74
CA PHE A 39 4.70 -5.05 15.55
C PHE A 39 5.39 -6.38 15.81
N PHE A 40 6.47 -6.40 16.58
CA PHE A 40 7.22 -7.62 16.89
C PHE A 40 6.59 -8.50 17.95
N LEU A 41 5.68 -8.00 18.80
CA LEU A 41 5.04 -8.80 19.87
C LEU A 41 4.38 -10.10 19.40
N PRO A 42 3.64 -10.15 18.25
CA PRO A 42 3.08 -11.40 17.75
C PRO A 42 4.11 -12.49 17.48
N PHE A 43 5.33 -12.10 17.12
CA PHE A 43 6.42 -13.03 16.76
C PHE A 43 7.11 -13.57 18.01
N ILE A 44 7.32 -12.76 19.05
CA ILE A 44 7.99 -13.14 20.30
C ILE A 44 7.17 -14.21 21.04
N ASN A 45 5.85 -14.05 21.12
CA ASN A 45 4.99 -14.92 21.91
C ASN A 45 4.55 -16.20 21.19
N ARG A 46 5.00 -16.46 19.95
CA ARG A 46 4.47 -17.55 19.13
C ARG A 46 5.53 -18.30 18.32
N TYR A 47 6.70 -18.54 18.90
CA TYR A 47 7.77 -19.31 18.25
C TYR A 47 7.30 -20.65 17.67
N SER A 48 6.36 -21.33 18.31
CA SER A 48 5.81 -22.60 17.84
C SER A 48 4.95 -22.48 16.57
N TYR A 49 4.52 -21.28 16.21
CA TYR A 49 3.68 -21.01 15.03
C TYR A 49 4.42 -20.34 13.87
N LEU A 50 5.71 -20.06 14.02
CA LEU A 50 6.54 -19.52 12.94
C LEU A 50 6.83 -20.63 11.94
N LYS A 51 5.88 -20.83 11.02
CA LYS A 51 6.00 -21.81 9.93
C LYS A 51 6.05 -21.11 8.59
N CYS A 52 6.80 -21.71 7.68
CA CYS A 52 6.74 -21.25 6.29
C CYS A 52 5.30 -21.34 5.77
N PRO A 53 4.72 -20.27 5.22
CA PRO A 53 3.26 -20.14 5.04
C PRO A 53 2.70 -21.07 3.96
N SER A 54 3.49 -21.45 2.98
CA SER A 54 3.02 -22.13 1.78
C SER A 54 3.38 -23.60 1.71
N THR A 55 2.50 -24.41 1.11
CA THR A 55 2.81 -25.78 0.67
C THR A 55 3.69 -25.81 -0.58
N SER A 56 3.81 -24.68 -1.30
CA SER A 56 4.66 -24.55 -2.49
C SER A 56 6.12 -24.42 -2.09
N LYS A 57 6.97 -25.34 -2.54
CA LYS A 57 8.42 -25.27 -2.34
C LYS A 57 9.01 -24.02 -2.98
N PHE A 58 8.55 -23.67 -4.17
CA PHE A 58 9.02 -22.48 -4.91
C PHE A 58 8.75 -21.21 -4.11
N PHE A 59 7.51 -21.00 -3.65
CA PHE A 59 7.16 -19.83 -2.84
C PHE A 59 8.04 -19.74 -1.59
N ASN A 60 8.21 -20.83 -0.88
CA ASN A 60 8.98 -20.86 0.36
C ASN A 60 10.46 -20.52 0.15
N VAL A 61 11.04 -20.93 -0.99
CA VAL A 61 12.42 -20.55 -1.36
C VAL A 61 12.50 -19.05 -1.64
N ILE A 62 11.65 -18.53 -2.53
CA ILE A 62 11.63 -17.11 -2.88
C ILE A 62 11.39 -16.23 -1.63
N TYR A 63 10.45 -16.63 -0.78
CA TYR A 63 10.14 -15.92 0.46
C TYR A 63 11.33 -15.86 1.42
N ARG A 64 12.03 -16.99 1.63
CA ARG A 64 13.24 -17.00 2.47
C ARG A 64 14.35 -16.14 1.89
N LEU A 65 14.55 -16.21 0.57
CA LEU A 65 15.53 -15.35 -0.12
C LEU A 65 15.15 -13.87 0.04
N LEU A 66 13.87 -13.52 -0.08
CA LEU A 66 13.39 -12.15 0.14
C LEU A 66 13.73 -11.68 1.57
N LEU A 67 13.42 -12.46 2.60
CA LEU A 67 13.73 -12.10 3.99
C LEU A 67 15.24 -11.91 4.22
N ILE A 68 16.07 -12.82 3.68
CA ILE A 68 17.53 -12.70 3.77
C ILE A 68 17.98 -11.41 3.07
N TRP A 69 17.38 -11.11 1.91
CA TRP A 69 17.73 -9.93 1.13
C TRP A 69 17.30 -8.63 1.82
N GLU A 70 16.13 -8.61 2.46
CA GLU A 70 15.67 -7.46 3.27
C GLU A 70 16.58 -7.23 4.47
N LEU A 71 17.03 -8.30 5.14
CA LEU A 71 18.06 -8.17 6.18
C LEU A 71 19.36 -7.62 5.61
N PHE A 72 19.81 -8.09 4.44
CA PHE A 72 20.97 -7.54 3.75
C PHE A 72 20.81 -6.03 3.50
N ILE A 73 19.67 -5.59 2.95
CA ILE A 73 19.40 -4.16 2.69
C ILE A 73 19.49 -3.34 3.99
N VAL A 74 18.90 -3.84 5.07
CA VAL A 74 18.87 -3.15 6.37
C VAL A 74 20.26 -3.09 6.99
N PHE A 75 21.04 -4.16 6.92
CA PHE A 75 22.38 -4.23 7.53
C PHE A 75 23.51 -3.75 6.61
N TYR A 76 23.24 -3.44 5.35
CA TYR A 76 24.22 -2.94 4.39
C TYR A 76 25.04 -1.74 4.89
N PRO A 77 24.45 -0.72 5.55
CA PRO A 77 25.21 0.41 6.08
C PRO A 77 26.29 0.01 7.08
N PHE A 78 26.03 -1.02 7.91
CA PHE A 78 27.05 -1.53 8.85
C PHE A 78 28.21 -2.22 8.12
N LEU A 79 27.91 -2.96 7.05
CA LEU A 79 28.93 -3.64 6.23
C LEU A 79 29.83 -2.63 5.53
N MET A 80 29.30 -1.46 5.17
CA MET A 80 30.00 -0.39 4.47
C MET A 80 30.52 0.73 5.39
N ASN A 81 30.55 0.52 6.72
CA ASN A 81 30.94 1.52 7.73
C ASN A 81 30.20 2.86 7.60
N GLN A 82 28.97 2.83 7.08
CA GLN A 82 28.10 4.00 7.02
C GLN A 82 27.33 4.14 8.35
N SER A 83 27.01 5.37 8.75
CA SER A 83 26.16 5.57 9.93
C SER A 83 24.75 5.00 9.67
N PHE A 84 24.31 4.10 10.55
CA PHE A 84 22.97 3.45 10.41
C PHE A 84 21.83 4.47 10.51
N ILE A 85 22.04 5.49 11.31
CA ILE A 85 21.05 6.54 11.55
C ILE A 85 21.77 7.86 11.31
N SER A 86 22.08 8.17 10.06
CA SER A 86 22.75 9.44 9.76
C SER A 86 21.86 10.63 10.06
N ASP A 87 20.71 10.65 10.55
CA ASP A 87 19.89 11.77 11.04
C ASP A 87 18.49 11.34 11.51
N GLY A 88 18.26 10.09 11.88
CA GLY A 88 16.93 9.59 12.22
C GLY A 88 15.95 9.61 11.03
N TYR A 89 16.46 9.86 9.82
CA TYR A 89 15.66 10.10 8.62
C TYR A 89 14.92 8.83 8.15
N SER A 90 15.62 7.69 8.13
CA SER A 90 15.05 6.41 7.69
C SER A 90 13.95 5.85 8.59
N LEU A 91 13.98 6.17 9.88
CA LEU A 91 12.92 5.77 10.82
C LEU A 91 11.71 6.70 10.77
N ARG A 92 11.93 7.98 10.49
CA ARG A 92 10.94 9.03 10.71
C ARG A 92 10.22 9.51 9.47
N VAL A 93 10.95 9.75 8.38
CA VAL A 93 10.40 10.47 7.22
C VAL A 93 9.99 9.53 6.11
N ASP A 94 10.81 8.55 5.77
CA ASP A 94 10.60 7.76 4.56
C ASP A 94 9.70 6.54 4.76
N TYR A 95 9.33 6.21 6.01
CA TYR A 95 8.55 5.02 6.34
C TYR A 95 9.14 3.72 5.75
N THR A 96 10.42 3.76 5.34
CA THR A 96 11.06 2.69 4.58
C THR A 96 11.55 1.56 5.47
N LEU A 97 12.27 1.86 6.55
CA LEU A 97 12.80 0.81 7.42
C LEU A 97 11.72 -0.15 7.93
N PRO A 98 10.59 0.32 8.51
CA PRO A 98 9.55 -0.58 8.99
C PRO A 98 8.89 -1.39 7.88
N ALA A 99 8.88 -0.92 6.63
CA ALA A 99 8.30 -1.63 5.51
C ALA A 99 9.01 -2.96 5.21
N TYR A 100 10.34 -3.03 5.42
CA TYR A 100 11.11 -4.27 5.25
C TYR A 100 10.75 -5.37 6.26
N PHE A 101 10.02 -5.07 7.32
CA PHE A 101 9.56 -6.07 8.29
C PHE A 101 8.15 -6.60 7.97
N LEU A 102 7.40 -5.97 7.07
CA LEU A 102 6.04 -6.42 6.72
C LEU A 102 5.97 -7.85 6.19
N PRO A 103 6.91 -8.35 5.38
CA PRO A 103 6.89 -9.73 4.93
C PRO A 103 6.93 -10.76 6.05
N LEU A 104 7.41 -10.42 7.25
CA LEU A 104 7.38 -11.31 8.42
C LEU A 104 5.96 -11.76 8.79
N ILE A 105 4.93 -10.99 8.40
CA ILE A 105 3.52 -11.35 8.62
C ILE A 105 3.20 -12.76 8.08
N LEU A 106 3.87 -13.17 7.01
CA LEU A 106 3.69 -14.50 6.43
C LEU A 106 4.09 -15.63 7.38
N LEU A 107 4.94 -15.37 8.36
CA LEU A 107 5.34 -16.36 9.39
C LEU A 107 4.24 -16.63 10.42
N LEU A 108 3.26 -15.73 10.57
CA LEU A 108 2.24 -15.87 11.62
C LEU A 108 1.20 -16.96 11.34
N GLY A 109 1.07 -17.39 10.09
CA GLY A 109 0.05 -18.35 9.68
C GLY A 109 -1.38 -17.80 9.72
N ARG A 110 -2.29 -18.47 9.02
CA ARG A 110 -3.68 -18.04 8.82
C ARG A 110 -4.48 -17.93 10.12
N ASP A 111 -4.30 -18.86 11.04
CA ASP A 111 -5.08 -18.93 12.28
C ASP A 111 -4.80 -17.76 13.22
N SER A 112 -3.63 -17.14 13.04
CA SER A 112 -3.23 -15.96 13.81
C SER A 112 -3.76 -14.66 13.23
N VAL A 113 -4.15 -14.66 11.95
CA VAL A 113 -4.59 -13.47 11.20
C VAL A 113 -5.98 -13.76 10.63
N ARG A 114 -7.02 -13.52 11.43
CA ARG A 114 -8.41 -13.79 11.04
C ARG A 114 -9.05 -12.55 10.43
N LEU A 115 -9.59 -12.68 9.20
CA LEU A 115 -10.24 -11.56 8.46
C LEU A 115 -11.49 -11.01 9.16
N ASP A 116 -12.21 -11.84 9.95
CA ASP A 116 -13.38 -11.37 10.70
C ASP A 116 -13.04 -10.29 11.74
N TYR A 117 -11.84 -10.34 12.32
CA TYR A 117 -11.37 -9.25 13.19
C TYR A 117 -11.04 -7.98 12.43
N LEU A 118 -10.51 -8.11 11.22
CA LEU A 118 -10.25 -6.97 10.35
C LEU A 118 -11.56 -6.22 10.05
N LEU A 119 -12.61 -6.95 9.68
CA LEU A 119 -13.93 -6.37 9.41
C LEU A 119 -14.53 -5.64 10.62
N LYS A 120 -14.21 -6.04 11.86
CA LYS A 120 -14.66 -5.36 13.08
C LYS A 120 -13.93 -4.03 13.34
N ILE A 121 -12.69 -3.92 12.88
CA ILE A 121 -11.85 -2.74 13.12
C ILE A 121 -11.99 -1.70 11.99
N VAL A 122 -12.25 -2.16 10.78
CA VAL A 122 -12.40 -1.31 9.58
C VAL A 122 -13.32 -0.10 9.80
N PRO A 123 -14.52 -0.23 10.40
CA PRO A 123 -15.38 0.95 10.61
C PRO A 123 -14.74 2.02 11.46
N GLY A 124 -14.01 1.62 12.52
CA GLY A 124 -13.27 2.55 13.37
C GLY A 124 -12.16 3.28 12.60
N LEU A 125 -11.41 2.55 11.77
CA LEU A 125 -10.35 3.15 10.94
C LEU A 125 -10.92 4.12 9.90
N LEU A 126 -12.00 3.74 9.21
CA LEU A 126 -12.67 4.61 8.23
C LEU A 126 -13.25 5.85 8.88
N GLY A 127 -13.89 5.71 10.06
CA GLY A 127 -14.40 6.85 10.83
C GLY A 127 -13.28 7.75 11.31
N PHE A 128 -12.18 7.18 11.79
CA PHE A 128 -11.00 7.93 12.20
C PHE A 128 -10.37 8.70 11.02
N SER A 129 -10.26 8.10 9.84
CA SER A 129 -9.73 8.79 8.66
C SER A 129 -10.59 9.98 8.24
N LEU A 130 -11.92 9.85 8.29
CA LEU A 130 -12.85 10.96 8.00
C LEU A 130 -12.69 12.08 9.03
N LEU A 131 -12.57 11.74 10.32
CA LEU A 131 -12.33 12.72 11.37
C LEU A 131 -11.03 13.48 11.15
N ILE A 132 -9.93 12.77 10.86
CA ILE A 132 -8.62 13.39 10.58
C ILE A 132 -8.70 14.28 9.33
N ALA A 133 -9.41 13.86 8.29
CA ALA A 133 -9.61 14.66 7.08
C ALA A 133 -10.34 16.00 7.40
N ILE A 134 -11.34 15.96 8.26
CA ILE A 134 -12.08 17.18 8.69
C ILE A 134 -11.20 18.07 9.56
N LEU A 135 -10.44 17.49 10.51
CA LEU A 135 -9.56 18.27 11.41
C LEU A 135 -8.43 18.95 10.65
N ASN A 136 -7.93 18.33 9.59
CA ASN A 136 -6.86 18.88 8.75
C ASN A 136 -7.41 19.59 7.50
N LYS A 137 -8.45 20.38 7.69
CA LYS A 137 -9.13 21.12 6.61
C LYS A 137 -8.19 22.02 5.80
N GLN A 138 -7.11 22.50 6.38
CA GLN A 138 -6.11 23.32 5.72
C GLN A 138 -5.58 22.69 4.42
N PHE A 139 -5.37 21.37 4.41
CA PHE A 139 -4.87 20.66 3.24
C PHE A 139 -5.87 20.61 2.08
N TRP A 140 -7.15 20.85 2.33
CA TRP A 140 -8.19 20.88 1.28
C TRP A 140 -8.30 22.24 0.60
N PHE A 141 -7.83 23.30 1.26
CA PHE A 141 -7.90 24.67 0.79
C PHE A 141 -6.52 25.26 0.46
N GLU A 142 -5.47 24.43 0.49
CA GLU A 142 -4.12 24.81 0.06
C GLU A 142 -4.10 25.09 -1.44
N ASP A 143 -3.50 26.18 -1.85
CA ASP A 143 -3.34 26.52 -3.27
C ASP A 143 -2.05 25.86 -3.81
N TYR A 144 -2.13 24.56 -4.05
CA TYR A 144 -1.00 23.76 -4.54
C TYR A 144 -0.43 24.25 -5.88
N ALA A 145 -1.21 25.02 -6.65
CA ALA A 145 -0.78 25.55 -7.94
C ALA A 145 0.23 26.70 -7.82
N ASN A 146 0.16 27.46 -6.72
CA ASN A 146 1.02 28.62 -6.47
C ASN A 146 2.20 28.31 -5.53
N LEU A 147 2.33 27.07 -5.02
CA LEU A 147 3.46 26.68 -4.19
C LEU A 147 4.75 26.57 -5.03
N THR A 148 5.86 26.99 -4.45
CA THR A 148 7.18 26.68 -4.99
C THR A 148 7.40 25.16 -4.95
N PHE A 149 8.36 24.66 -5.72
CA PHE A 149 8.64 23.21 -5.76
C PHE A 149 8.94 22.63 -4.36
N ASP A 150 9.76 23.33 -3.56
CA ASP A 150 10.11 22.88 -2.20
C ASP A 150 8.89 22.88 -1.27
N GLU A 151 8.09 23.96 -1.26
CA GLU A 151 6.86 24.04 -0.47
C GLU A 151 5.83 22.97 -0.86
N TYR A 152 5.70 22.70 -2.17
CA TYR A 152 4.84 21.63 -2.65
C TYR A 152 5.32 20.25 -2.17
N GLN A 153 6.62 19.97 -2.19
CA GLN A 153 7.16 18.70 -1.69
C GLN A 153 6.94 18.57 -0.18
N ASP A 154 7.14 19.63 0.58
CA ASP A 154 6.87 19.65 2.02
C ASP A 154 5.38 19.41 2.32
N ALA A 155 4.48 20.09 1.62
CA ALA A 155 3.04 19.89 1.74
C ALA A 155 2.63 18.44 1.40
N LEU A 156 3.25 17.83 0.37
CA LEU A 156 2.98 16.44 0.00
C LEU A 156 3.47 15.45 1.07
N GLN A 157 4.60 15.69 1.69
CA GLN A 157 5.10 14.84 2.80
C GLN A 157 4.17 14.93 4.01
N MET A 158 3.71 16.12 4.34
CA MET A 158 2.77 16.35 5.44
C MET A 158 1.42 15.63 5.24
N THR A 159 0.95 15.55 4.01
CA THR A 159 -0.33 14.90 3.67
C THR A 159 -0.22 13.38 3.51
N GLY A 160 0.99 12.82 3.45
CA GLY A 160 1.23 11.38 3.28
C GLY A 160 0.46 10.49 4.25
N PRO A 161 0.51 10.72 5.58
CA PRO A 161 -0.22 9.93 6.56
C PRO A 161 -1.74 10.02 6.40
N LEU A 162 -2.29 11.20 6.07
CA LEU A 162 -3.72 11.38 5.78
C LEU A 162 -4.13 10.57 4.55
N MET A 163 -3.33 10.62 3.49
CA MET A 163 -3.57 9.83 2.27
C MET A 163 -3.52 8.33 2.53
N SER A 164 -2.60 7.87 3.37
CA SER A 164 -2.52 6.45 3.76
C SER A 164 -3.82 5.98 4.42
N LEU A 165 -4.45 6.82 5.25
CA LEU A 165 -5.74 6.53 5.87
C LEU A 165 -6.90 6.54 4.86
N LEU A 166 -6.99 7.57 4.03
CA LEU A 166 -8.08 7.72 3.04
C LEU A 166 -8.02 6.63 1.97
N ASN A 167 -6.81 6.21 1.56
CA ASN A 167 -6.60 5.14 0.59
C ASN A 167 -7.15 3.78 1.07
N LEU A 168 -7.37 3.58 2.37
CA LEU A 168 -8.07 2.42 2.88
C LEU A 168 -9.49 2.31 2.29
N GLY A 169 -10.17 3.44 2.05
CA GLY A 169 -11.46 3.46 1.36
C GLY A 169 -11.36 2.96 -0.07
N LEU A 170 -10.35 3.38 -0.83
CA LEU A 170 -10.10 2.89 -2.20
C LEU A 170 -9.83 1.39 -2.22
N LEU A 171 -8.94 0.90 -1.35
CA LEU A 171 -8.62 -0.52 -1.23
C LEU A 171 -9.85 -1.39 -0.88
N LEU A 172 -10.75 -0.88 -0.06
CA LEU A 172 -11.96 -1.61 0.34
C LEU A 172 -13.10 -1.49 -0.67
N LEU A 173 -12.99 -0.60 -1.66
CA LEU A 173 -14.04 -0.35 -2.65
C LEU A 173 -14.46 -1.61 -3.42
N PRO A 174 -13.57 -2.45 -3.96
CA PRO A 174 -13.94 -3.69 -4.65
C PRO A 174 -14.66 -4.71 -3.76
N PHE A 175 -14.50 -4.61 -2.43
CA PHE A 175 -15.12 -5.50 -1.45
C PHE A 175 -16.51 -5.04 -0.98
N VAL A 176 -17.00 -3.87 -1.41
CA VAL A 176 -18.26 -3.27 -0.92
C VAL A 176 -19.46 -4.22 -1.06
N SER A 177 -19.51 -5.06 -2.10
CA SER A 177 -20.57 -6.05 -2.30
C SER A 177 -20.63 -7.10 -1.19
N TYR A 178 -19.53 -7.34 -0.50
CA TYR A 178 -19.37 -8.33 0.58
C TYR A 178 -19.53 -7.74 1.98
N ILE A 179 -19.58 -6.42 2.09
CA ILE A 179 -19.81 -5.73 3.37
C ILE A 179 -21.33 -5.70 3.64
N PRO A 180 -21.83 -6.30 4.73
CA PRO A 180 -23.27 -6.37 4.98
C PRO A 180 -23.85 -5.03 5.47
N GLN A 181 -23.09 -4.27 6.26
CA GLN A 181 -23.54 -3.05 6.93
C GLN A 181 -23.57 -1.86 5.98
N LYS A 182 -24.74 -1.18 5.88
CA LYS A 182 -24.92 -0.03 5.00
C LYS A 182 -24.01 1.16 5.37
N TYR A 183 -23.87 1.43 6.67
CA TYR A 183 -23.05 2.56 7.14
C TYR A 183 -21.57 2.40 6.80
N ILE A 184 -21.05 1.14 6.86
CA ILE A 184 -19.65 0.88 6.47
C ILE A 184 -19.46 1.13 4.97
N LYS A 185 -20.42 0.74 4.12
CA LYS A 185 -20.37 1.05 2.69
C LYS A 185 -20.29 2.54 2.41
N VAL A 186 -21.12 3.33 3.13
CA VAL A 186 -21.09 4.79 3.02
C VAL A 186 -19.73 5.33 3.42
N MET A 187 -19.15 4.84 4.53
CA MET A 187 -17.79 5.24 4.96
C MET A 187 -16.72 4.87 3.94
N VAL A 188 -16.79 3.68 3.31
CA VAL A 188 -15.86 3.27 2.24
C VAL A 188 -15.97 4.23 1.05
N PHE A 189 -17.18 4.53 0.59
CA PHE A 189 -17.37 5.48 -0.51
C PHE A 189 -16.91 6.88 -0.17
N ALA A 190 -17.21 7.37 1.04
CA ALA A 190 -16.77 8.69 1.49
C ALA A 190 -15.25 8.81 1.52
N ASN A 191 -14.55 7.80 2.10
CA ASN A 191 -13.08 7.80 2.13
C ASN A 191 -12.48 7.69 0.72
N ALA A 192 -13.03 6.82 -0.15
CA ALA A 192 -12.57 6.68 -1.53
C ALA A 192 -12.76 7.97 -2.32
N PHE A 193 -13.91 8.63 -2.15
CA PHE A 193 -14.21 9.92 -2.77
C PHE A 193 -13.23 11.00 -2.30
N LEU A 194 -13.04 11.14 -0.98
CA LEU A 194 -12.11 12.12 -0.42
C LEU A 194 -10.67 11.84 -0.87
N SER A 195 -10.25 10.57 -0.95
CA SER A 195 -8.92 10.22 -1.46
C SER A 195 -8.73 10.69 -2.91
N LEU A 196 -9.71 10.43 -3.79
CA LEU A 196 -9.66 10.90 -5.18
C LEU A 196 -9.68 12.41 -5.28
N MET A 197 -10.57 13.08 -4.55
CA MET A 197 -10.66 14.54 -4.50
C MET A 197 -9.33 15.15 -4.08
N PHE A 198 -8.71 14.62 -3.04
CA PHE A 198 -7.41 15.09 -2.59
C PHE A 198 -6.32 14.91 -3.66
N CYS A 199 -6.30 13.76 -4.34
CA CYS A 199 -5.35 13.52 -5.44
C CYS A 199 -5.52 14.54 -6.57
N VAL A 200 -6.75 14.96 -6.86
CA VAL A 200 -7.04 15.99 -7.86
C VAL A 200 -6.57 17.38 -7.37
N ILE A 201 -6.94 17.77 -6.15
CA ILE A 201 -6.57 19.07 -5.56
C ILE A 201 -5.05 19.21 -5.46
N ALA A 202 -4.37 18.18 -4.99
CA ALA A 202 -2.91 18.16 -4.85
C ALA A 202 -2.17 17.79 -6.15
N ALA A 203 -2.84 17.78 -7.30
CA ALA A 203 -2.29 17.46 -8.62
C ALA A 203 -1.48 16.14 -8.67
N ARG A 204 -1.87 15.13 -7.88
CA ARG A 204 -1.21 13.82 -7.82
C ARG A 204 -1.72 12.88 -8.91
N ARG A 205 -1.19 13.00 -10.13
CA ARG A 205 -1.62 12.20 -11.31
C ARG A 205 -1.63 10.69 -11.04
N GLY A 206 -0.56 10.16 -10.46
CA GLY A 206 -0.49 8.73 -10.16
C GLY A 206 -1.58 8.29 -9.19
N GLY A 207 -1.95 9.13 -8.18
CA GLY A 207 -3.05 8.85 -7.25
C GLY A 207 -4.41 8.82 -7.93
N VAL A 208 -4.64 9.72 -8.90
CA VAL A 208 -5.87 9.70 -9.71
C VAL A 208 -5.94 8.41 -10.53
N VAL A 209 -4.86 8.03 -11.22
CA VAL A 209 -4.82 6.77 -12.00
C VAL A 209 -5.06 5.55 -11.09
N LEU A 210 -4.41 5.50 -9.94
CA LEU A 210 -4.60 4.43 -8.96
C LEU A 210 -6.06 4.36 -8.48
N GLY A 211 -6.65 5.50 -8.13
CA GLY A 211 -8.04 5.57 -7.72
C GLY A 211 -9.00 5.11 -8.81
N LEU A 212 -8.74 5.47 -10.08
CA LEU A 212 -9.52 4.99 -11.22
C LEU A 212 -9.42 3.46 -11.38
N LEU A 213 -8.24 2.87 -11.18
CA LEU A 213 -8.09 1.41 -11.21
C LEU A 213 -8.94 0.72 -10.14
N TYR A 214 -9.03 1.28 -8.93
CA TYR A 214 -9.91 0.77 -7.87
C TYR A 214 -11.39 0.91 -8.21
N VAL A 215 -11.79 2.02 -8.82
CA VAL A 215 -13.17 2.22 -9.31
C VAL A 215 -13.52 1.22 -10.40
N ILE A 216 -12.62 0.99 -11.35
CA ILE A 216 -12.78 -0.03 -12.41
C ILE A 216 -12.91 -1.42 -11.80
N ALA A 217 -12.06 -1.78 -10.84
CA ALA A 217 -12.13 -3.05 -10.12
C ALA A 217 -13.47 -3.18 -9.38
N TYR A 218 -13.93 -2.15 -8.67
CA TYR A 218 -15.24 -2.12 -8.02
C TYR A 218 -16.39 -2.37 -9.02
N ILE A 219 -16.40 -1.65 -10.15
CA ILE A 219 -17.40 -1.81 -11.20
C ILE A 219 -17.38 -3.25 -11.70
N TYR A 220 -16.21 -3.77 -12.08
CA TYR A 220 -16.07 -5.13 -12.59
C TYR A 220 -16.64 -6.18 -11.63
N PHE A 221 -16.18 -6.17 -10.36
CA PHE A 221 -16.62 -7.17 -9.38
C PHE A 221 -18.07 -6.99 -8.93
N SER A 222 -18.58 -5.78 -8.88
CA SER A 222 -19.98 -5.53 -8.53
C SER A 222 -20.94 -5.97 -9.62
N PHE A 223 -20.57 -5.79 -10.90
CA PHE A 223 -21.41 -6.15 -12.03
C PHE A 223 -21.34 -7.61 -12.41
N PHE A 224 -20.11 -8.13 -12.56
CA PHE A 224 -19.93 -9.47 -13.12
C PHE A 224 -19.94 -10.57 -12.07
N CYS A 225 -19.64 -10.22 -10.82
CA CYS A 225 -19.46 -11.19 -9.74
C CYS A 225 -20.40 -10.98 -8.56
N GLY A 226 -21.14 -9.87 -8.49
CA GLY A 226 -22.02 -9.51 -7.37
C GLY A 226 -23.28 -10.38 -7.28
N LYS A 227 -23.65 -10.78 -6.06
CA LYS A 227 -24.90 -11.53 -5.79
C LYS A 227 -26.16 -10.67 -5.99
N ARG A 228 -26.08 -9.36 -5.91
CA ARG A 228 -27.18 -8.41 -6.12
C ARG A 228 -27.05 -7.78 -7.49
N LYS A 229 -28.04 -8.00 -8.34
CA LYS A 229 -28.18 -7.31 -9.61
C LYS A 229 -28.56 -5.84 -9.35
N ILE A 230 -27.57 -5.01 -9.10
CA ILE A 230 -27.75 -3.55 -9.21
C ILE A 230 -28.13 -3.31 -10.68
N PRO A 231 -29.20 -2.56 -10.97
CA PRO A 231 -29.58 -2.30 -12.36
C PRO A 231 -28.39 -1.64 -13.07
N LYS A 232 -27.92 -2.26 -14.13
CA LYS A 232 -26.70 -1.87 -14.86
C LYS A 232 -26.71 -0.39 -15.25
N TRP A 233 -27.91 0.13 -15.61
CA TRP A 233 -28.10 1.52 -15.98
C TRP A 233 -27.78 2.49 -14.83
N LEU A 234 -28.11 2.15 -13.57
CA LEU A 234 -27.90 3.03 -12.40
C LEU A 234 -26.39 3.24 -12.15
N VAL A 235 -25.58 2.23 -12.37
CA VAL A 235 -24.13 2.35 -12.24
C VAL A 235 -23.54 3.11 -13.42
N PHE A 236 -24.04 2.89 -14.64
CA PHE A 236 -23.67 3.71 -15.81
C PHE A 236 -24.03 5.18 -15.58
N CYS A 237 -25.20 5.47 -15.00
CA CYS A 237 -25.60 6.83 -14.65
C CYS A 237 -24.70 7.44 -13.57
N VAL A 238 -24.38 6.69 -12.51
CA VAL A 238 -23.52 7.18 -11.41
C VAL A 238 -22.09 7.38 -11.92
N VAL A 239 -21.53 6.42 -12.64
CA VAL A 239 -20.19 6.55 -13.23
C VAL A 239 -20.15 7.65 -14.29
N GLY A 240 -21.18 7.72 -15.15
CA GLY A 240 -21.32 8.78 -16.14
C GLY A 240 -21.45 10.15 -15.49
N ALA A 241 -22.24 10.29 -14.43
CA ALA A 241 -22.35 11.52 -13.66
C ALA A 241 -21.02 11.91 -13.00
N PHE A 242 -20.28 10.95 -12.41
CA PHE A 242 -18.95 11.20 -11.87
C PHE A 242 -17.95 11.62 -12.95
N ILE A 243 -18.00 11.00 -14.12
CA ILE A 243 -17.15 11.38 -15.26
C ILE A 243 -17.52 12.78 -15.75
N VAL A 244 -18.80 13.06 -15.94
CA VAL A 244 -19.28 14.37 -16.44
C VAL A 244 -19.01 15.47 -15.43
N VAL A 245 -19.28 15.25 -14.15
CA VAL A 245 -18.99 16.22 -13.08
C VAL A 245 -17.47 16.38 -12.92
N GLY A 246 -16.73 15.29 -12.94
CA GLY A 246 -15.26 15.31 -12.93
C GLY A 246 -14.70 16.08 -14.13
N LEU A 247 -15.18 15.80 -15.33
CA LEU A 247 -14.77 16.51 -16.56
C LEU A 247 -15.19 17.98 -16.54
N TYR A 248 -16.39 18.30 -16.05
CA TYR A 248 -16.87 19.69 -15.92
C TYR A 248 -15.98 20.49 -14.96
N PHE A 249 -15.71 19.96 -13.76
CA PHE A 249 -14.75 20.57 -12.84
C PHE A 249 -13.35 20.60 -13.42
N LEU A 250 -12.95 19.56 -14.10
CA LEU A 250 -11.69 19.47 -14.79
C LEU A 250 -11.55 20.55 -15.87
N LEU A 251 -12.49 20.75 -16.73
CA LEU A 251 -12.40 21.69 -17.85
C LEU A 251 -12.52 23.16 -17.45
N ASN A 252 -13.19 23.46 -16.33
CA ASN A 252 -13.45 24.82 -15.87
C ASN A 252 -12.53 25.32 -14.75
N SER A 253 -11.58 24.51 -14.28
CA SER A 253 -10.67 24.93 -13.21
C SER A 253 -9.28 25.27 -13.73
N LYS A 254 -8.69 26.35 -13.18
CA LYS A 254 -7.24 26.66 -13.36
C LYS A 254 -6.36 25.48 -12.96
N LEU A 255 -6.86 24.56 -12.12
CA LEU A 255 -6.22 23.29 -11.76
C LEU A 255 -5.97 22.38 -12.96
N VAL A 256 -6.80 22.44 -14.00
CA VAL A 256 -6.63 21.58 -15.19
C VAL A 256 -5.58 22.09 -16.11
N SER A 257 -5.53 23.40 -16.35
CA SER A 257 -4.39 23.97 -17.08
C SER A 257 -3.10 23.61 -16.37
N TYR A 258 -3.06 23.73 -15.05
CA TYR A 258 -1.91 23.33 -14.23
C TYR A 258 -1.62 21.81 -14.27
N LEU A 259 -2.65 20.95 -14.21
CA LEU A 259 -2.49 19.50 -14.37
C LEU A 259 -2.04 19.12 -15.78
N LEU A 260 -2.53 19.82 -16.81
CA LEU A 260 -2.15 19.60 -18.20
C LEU A 260 -0.75 20.16 -18.50
N GLU A 261 -0.43 21.35 -18.04
CA GLU A 261 0.90 21.94 -18.14
C GLU A 261 1.93 21.07 -17.41
N ARG A 262 1.68 20.66 -16.19
CA ARG A 262 2.50 19.67 -15.49
C ARG A 262 2.44 18.28 -16.13
N GLY A 263 1.37 17.98 -16.90
CA GLY A 263 1.17 16.73 -17.65
C GLY A 263 2.19 16.57 -18.76
N ILE A 264 2.65 17.66 -19.33
CA ILE A 264 3.60 17.70 -20.45
C ILE A 264 5.04 17.78 -19.94
N GLU A 265 5.26 18.34 -18.73
CA GLU A 265 6.58 18.35 -18.10
C GLU A 265 6.96 16.96 -17.56
N ASP A 266 7.89 16.33 -18.23
CA ASP A 266 8.47 15.05 -17.79
C ASP A 266 9.60 15.26 -16.78
N THR A 267 9.20 15.73 -15.59
CA THR A 267 10.14 15.93 -14.47
C THR A 267 10.73 14.62 -13.95
N ARG A 268 10.08 13.47 -14.21
CA ARG A 268 10.54 12.18 -13.72
C ARG A 268 11.69 11.62 -14.51
N SER A 269 11.58 11.59 -15.83
CA SER A 269 12.66 11.10 -16.70
C SER A 269 13.94 11.88 -16.45
N TYR A 270 13.81 13.18 -16.11
CA TYR A 270 14.96 13.99 -15.77
C TYR A 270 15.62 13.57 -14.45
N VAL A 271 14.84 13.24 -13.42
CA VAL A 271 15.36 12.73 -12.14
C VAL A 271 15.92 11.30 -12.29
N GLU A 272 15.22 10.46 -13.07
CA GLU A 272 15.64 9.08 -13.35
C GLU A 272 16.96 9.04 -14.15
N PHE A 273 17.18 10.00 -15.04
CA PHE A 273 18.41 10.14 -15.80
C PHE A 273 19.65 10.25 -14.89
N PHE A 274 19.55 10.99 -13.79
CA PHE A 274 20.66 11.10 -12.83
C PHE A 274 20.93 9.77 -12.11
N LEU A 275 19.90 8.99 -11.79
CA LEU A 275 20.10 7.65 -11.25
C LEU A 275 20.80 6.74 -12.28
N TYR A 276 20.36 6.76 -13.54
CA TYR A 276 20.98 5.97 -14.60
C TYR A 276 22.44 6.33 -14.80
N ASN A 277 22.76 7.62 -14.82
CA ASN A 277 24.15 8.08 -14.94
C ASN A 277 25.01 7.67 -13.77
N ASP A 278 24.52 7.83 -12.53
CA ASP A 278 25.26 7.46 -11.31
C ASP A 278 25.49 5.94 -11.23
N PHE A 279 24.55 5.14 -11.73
CA PHE A 279 24.67 3.69 -11.76
C PHE A 279 25.43 3.15 -12.97
N SER A 280 25.62 3.95 -14.03
CA SER A 280 26.37 3.52 -15.23
C SER A 280 27.80 3.16 -14.93
N ASP A 281 28.43 3.83 -13.97
CA ASP A 281 29.80 3.62 -13.55
C ASP A 281 29.93 2.54 -12.47
N HIS A 282 28.80 2.05 -11.93
CA HIS A 282 28.73 1.11 -10.80
C HIS A 282 27.77 -0.04 -11.08
N TYR A 283 28.09 -0.94 -12.02
CA TYR A 283 27.20 -2.06 -12.39
C TYR A 283 26.76 -2.96 -11.24
N ALA A 284 27.58 -3.09 -10.19
CA ALA A 284 27.21 -3.86 -9.00
C ALA A 284 25.99 -3.28 -8.29
N ASP A 285 25.77 -1.96 -8.34
CA ASP A 285 24.64 -1.28 -7.69
C ASP A 285 23.30 -1.64 -8.37
N TRP A 286 23.32 -1.93 -9.69
CA TRP A 286 22.12 -2.46 -10.36
C TRP A 286 21.71 -3.81 -9.82
N ILE A 287 22.66 -4.66 -9.44
CA ILE A 287 22.41 -6.05 -9.01
C ILE A 287 22.05 -6.08 -7.52
N PHE A 288 22.84 -5.41 -6.68
CA PHE A 288 22.78 -5.51 -5.21
C PHE A 288 22.12 -4.31 -4.54
N GLY A 289 22.02 -3.16 -5.21
CA GLY A 289 21.58 -1.90 -4.62
C GLY A 289 22.64 -1.29 -3.69
N ARG A 290 22.25 -0.23 -3.00
CA ARG A 290 23.10 0.54 -2.07
C ARG A 290 22.63 0.46 -0.61
N GLY A 291 21.75 -0.47 -0.28
CA GLY A 291 21.19 -0.65 1.06
C GLY A 291 20.17 0.43 1.45
N ILE A 292 19.72 0.38 2.70
CA ILE A 292 18.64 1.27 3.20
C ILE A 292 19.00 2.75 3.12
N ASN A 293 20.25 3.13 3.36
CA ASN A 293 20.75 4.51 3.26
C ASN A 293 21.23 4.86 1.84
N GLY A 294 21.09 3.92 0.88
CA GLY A 294 21.53 4.13 -0.49
C GLY A 294 20.99 5.41 -1.09
N ALA A 295 21.89 6.20 -1.68
CA ALA A 295 21.59 7.46 -2.32
C ALA A 295 22.23 7.53 -3.70
N TYR A 296 21.77 8.43 -4.54
CA TYR A 296 22.33 8.72 -5.85
C TYR A 296 22.51 10.22 -6.03
N TYR A 297 23.44 10.58 -6.88
CA TYR A 297 23.75 11.99 -7.18
C TYR A 297 22.66 12.62 -8.05
N CYS A 298 22.01 13.69 -7.57
CA CYS A 298 20.98 14.42 -8.30
C CYS A 298 21.10 15.93 -8.02
N PRO A 299 21.79 16.69 -8.87
CA PRO A 299 22.14 18.10 -8.62
C PRO A 299 20.95 19.08 -8.73
N ILE A 300 19.78 18.62 -9.14
CA ILE A 300 18.58 19.47 -9.28
C ILE A 300 18.06 19.92 -7.89
N PHE A 301 18.31 19.15 -6.86
CA PHE A 301 17.81 19.41 -5.52
C PHE A 301 18.89 20.05 -4.63
N LYS A 302 18.47 20.81 -3.63
CA LYS A 302 19.39 21.40 -2.64
C LYS A 302 20.27 20.34 -1.98
N ASN A 303 19.71 19.16 -1.70
CA ASN A 303 20.47 18.01 -1.27
C ASN A 303 20.84 17.16 -2.48
N VAL A 304 22.06 17.32 -2.97
CA VAL A 304 22.59 16.63 -4.16
C VAL A 304 22.61 15.11 -4.05
N MET A 305 22.69 14.54 -2.82
CA MET A 305 22.62 13.09 -2.58
C MET A 305 21.19 12.72 -2.18
N ARG A 306 20.46 12.10 -3.10
CA ARG A 306 19.06 11.79 -2.94
C ARG A 306 18.85 10.31 -2.59
N GLN A 307 18.15 10.04 -1.48
CA GLN A 307 17.86 8.69 -1.00
C GLN A 307 16.56 8.11 -1.54
N VAL A 308 15.71 8.93 -2.13
CA VAL A 308 14.37 8.56 -2.59
C VAL A 308 14.21 8.90 -4.06
N ILE A 309 13.65 7.96 -4.83
CA ILE A 309 13.18 8.18 -6.20
C ILE A 309 11.69 7.84 -6.26
N GLU A 310 10.92 8.63 -7.00
CA GLU A 310 9.45 8.50 -7.02
C GLU A 310 8.98 7.21 -7.69
N THR A 311 9.74 6.71 -8.67
CA THR A 311 9.46 5.45 -9.36
C THR A 311 9.80 4.27 -8.46
N GLY A 312 8.79 3.55 -7.99
CA GLY A 312 8.97 2.48 -7.00
C GLY A 312 9.86 1.34 -7.47
N TYR A 313 9.85 0.97 -8.75
CA TYR A 313 10.79 -0.03 -9.27
C TYR A 313 12.25 0.42 -9.14
N LEU A 314 12.54 1.67 -9.50
CA LEU A 314 13.88 2.24 -9.38
C LEU A 314 14.27 2.43 -7.92
N PHE A 315 13.30 2.78 -7.06
CA PHE A 315 13.55 2.83 -5.63
C PHE A 315 13.95 1.47 -5.05
N MET A 316 13.27 0.41 -5.45
CA MET A 316 13.63 -0.96 -5.02
C MET A 316 15.01 -1.35 -5.54
N ILE A 317 15.35 -0.96 -6.78
CA ILE A 317 16.68 -1.19 -7.35
C ILE A 317 17.73 -0.36 -6.60
N LEU A 318 17.47 0.90 -6.30
CA LEU A 318 18.39 1.75 -5.52
C LEU A 318 18.74 1.13 -4.16
N LYS A 319 17.73 0.54 -3.48
CA LYS A 319 17.93 -0.03 -2.14
C LYS A 319 18.48 -1.46 -2.16
N GLY A 320 17.94 -2.34 -2.99
CA GLY A 320 18.25 -3.76 -2.95
C GLY A 320 18.58 -4.40 -4.30
N GLY A 321 18.79 -3.59 -5.33
CA GLY A 321 19.11 -4.05 -6.67
C GLY A 321 17.97 -4.77 -7.38
N ILE A 322 18.24 -5.25 -8.58
CA ILE A 322 17.30 -6.00 -9.40
C ILE A 322 16.90 -7.33 -8.73
N ILE A 323 17.76 -7.87 -7.86
CA ILE A 323 17.48 -9.08 -7.10
C ILE A 323 16.30 -8.85 -6.16
N TYR A 324 16.29 -7.75 -5.42
CA TYR A 324 15.16 -7.40 -4.54
C TYR A 324 13.85 -7.23 -5.31
N LEU A 325 13.90 -6.46 -6.39
CA LEU A 325 12.75 -6.26 -7.26
C LEU A 325 12.22 -7.60 -7.81
N PHE A 326 13.11 -8.46 -8.30
CA PHE A 326 12.73 -9.77 -8.83
C PHE A 326 12.07 -10.65 -7.76
N LEU A 327 12.67 -10.76 -6.57
CA LEU A 327 12.13 -11.58 -5.47
C LEU A 327 10.74 -11.08 -5.04
N TYR A 328 10.57 -9.77 -4.92
CA TYR A 328 9.30 -9.14 -4.57
C TYR A 328 8.22 -9.43 -5.62
N VAL A 329 8.50 -9.14 -6.89
CA VAL A 329 7.56 -9.33 -7.99
C VAL A 329 7.22 -10.82 -8.17
N ALA A 330 8.20 -11.72 -8.09
CA ALA A 330 7.98 -13.17 -8.21
C ALA A 330 7.05 -13.71 -7.13
N LEU A 331 7.19 -13.22 -5.88
CA LEU A 331 6.33 -13.59 -4.76
C LEU A 331 4.90 -13.12 -4.97
N TYR A 332 4.71 -11.88 -5.38
CA TYR A 332 3.39 -11.32 -5.70
C TYR A 332 2.72 -12.07 -6.86
N LEU A 333 3.44 -12.29 -7.96
CA LEU A 333 2.91 -13.02 -9.12
C LEU A 333 2.52 -14.46 -8.76
N HIS A 334 3.31 -15.16 -7.96
CA HIS A 334 2.96 -16.50 -7.49
C HIS A 334 1.64 -16.48 -6.71
N ALA A 335 1.49 -15.54 -5.78
CA ALA A 335 0.27 -15.38 -4.99
C ALA A 335 -0.96 -15.05 -5.85
N ILE A 336 -0.81 -14.14 -6.82
CA ILE A 336 -1.85 -13.75 -7.77
C ILE A 336 -2.31 -14.96 -8.61
N ILE A 337 -1.38 -15.70 -9.22
CA ILE A 337 -1.68 -16.89 -10.04
C ILE A 337 -2.45 -17.93 -9.20
N ARG A 338 -2.01 -18.14 -7.96
CA ARG A 338 -2.65 -19.08 -7.04
C ARG A 338 -4.08 -18.65 -6.69
N ALA A 339 -4.29 -17.37 -6.43
CA ALA A 339 -5.62 -16.83 -6.13
C ALA A 339 -6.59 -16.96 -7.31
N PHE A 340 -6.14 -16.70 -8.54
CA PHE A 340 -6.98 -16.87 -9.73
C PHE A 340 -7.38 -18.33 -9.98
N LYS A 341 -6.50 -19.29 -9.64
CA LYS A 341 -6.80 -20.72 -9.74
C LYS A 341 -7.83 -21.20 -8.70
N SER A 342 -8.14 -20.40 -7.67
CA SER A 342 -9.01 -20.82 -6.56
C SER A 342 -10.49 -20.96 -6.91
N GLY A 343 -10.97 -20.31 -7.96
CA GLY A 343 -12.41 -20.22 -8.27
C GLY A 343 -13.21 -19.32 -7.32
N ASN A 344 -12.66 -18.90 -6.17
CA ASN A 344 -13.33 -18.04 -5.20
C ASN A 344 -13.22 -16.56 -5.60
N ILE A 345 -14.37 -15.89 -5.72
CA ILE A 345 -14.43 -14.49 -6.16
C ILE A 345 -13.73 -13.56 -5.16
N LEU A 346 -13.88 -13.78 -3.87
CA LEU A 346 -13.23 -12.96 -2.85
C LEU A 346 -11.70 -13.00 -3.00
N LEU A 347 -11.12 -14.17 -3.27
CA LEU A 347 -9.69 -14.31 -3.52
C LEU A 347 -9.27 -13.65 -4.84
N LYS A 348 -10.15 -13.64 -5.85
CA LYS A 348 -9.90 -12.90 -7.10
C LYS A 348 -9.90 -11.38 -6.90
N ILE A 349 -10.77 -10.85 -6.03
CA ILE A 349 -10.74 -9.44 -5.64
C ILE A 349 -9.41 -9.11 -4.96
N MET A 350 -9.02 -9.91 -3.97
CA MET A 350 -7.72 -9.73 -3.31
C MET A 350 -6.55 -9.83 -4.30
N ALA A 351 -6.63 -10.70 -5.31
CA ALA A 351 -5.61 -10.80 -6.37
C ALA A 351 -5.57 -9.55 -7.25
N ALA A 352 -6.73 -8.98 -7.58
CA ALA A 352 -6.79 -7.71 -8.31
C ALA A 352 -6.11 -6.57 -7.53
N GLU A 353 -6.26 -6.54 -6.20
CA GLU A 353 -5.54 -5.62 -5.32
C GLU A 353 -4.02 -5.76 -5.46
N LEU A 354 -3.51 -6.99 -5.49
CA LEU A 354 -2.08 -7.23 -5.68
C LEU A 354 -1.59 -6.82 -7.09
N ILE A 355 -2.45 -6.98 -8.12
CA ILE A 355 -2.15 -6.48 -9.47
C ILE A 355 -2.08 -4.95 -9.45
N ILE A 356 -3.06 -4.28 -8.84
CA ILE A 356 -3.06 -2.82 -8.69
C ILE A 356 -1.79 -2.38 -7.95
N ARG A 357 -1.36 -3.13 -6.93
CA ARG A 357 -0.10 -2.87 -6.22
C ARG A 357 1.11 -2.89 -7.14
N LEU A 358 1.25 -3.92 -7.95
CA LEU A 358 2.37 -4.03 -8.89
C LEU A 358 2.36 -2.87 -9.90
N PHE A 359 1.18 -2.48 -10.41
CA PHE A 359 1.04 -1.28 -11.25
C PHE A 359 1.41 0.00 -10.52
N SER A 360 1.01 0.14 -9.25
CA SER A 360 1.29 1.34 -8.46
C SER A 360 2.78 1.58 -8.20
N LEU A 361 3.61 0.55 -8.29
CA LEU A 361 5.07 0.70 -8.20
C LEU A 361 5.63 1.66 -9.26
N TYR A 362 5.01 1.75 -10.45
CA TYR A 362 5.47 2.68 -11.48
C TYR A 362 5.23 4.16 -11.11
N PRO A 363 3.96 4.58 -10.81
CA PRO A 363 3.71 6.01 -10.58
C PRO A 363 4.22 6.56 -9.24
N PHE A 364 4.25 5.77 -8.16
CA PHE A 364 4.82 6.11 -6.85
C PHE A 364 4.61 5.03 -5.77
N GLY A 365 4.84 3.82 -6.10
CA GLY A 365 4.55 2.72 -5.21
C GLY A 365 5.69 2.37 -4.27
N LEU A 366 6.26 3.32 -3.55
CA LEU A 366 7.24 2.99 -2.51
C LEU A 366 6.63 2.00 -1.52
N PRO A 367 7.30 0.88 -1.20
CA PRO A 367 6.89 0.06 -0.07
C PRO A 367 6.84 0.92 1.20
N ALA A 368 5.72 0.90 1.89
CA ALA A 368 5.51 1.74 3.05
C ALA A 368 4.97 0.91 4.22
N PHE A 369 5.21 1.35 5.46
CA PHE A 369 4.61 0.75 6.63
C PHE A 369 3.22 1.36 6.86
N GLY A 370 2.26 0.91 6.05
CA GLY A 370 0.90 1.45 6.00
C GLY A 370 -0.17 0.37 5.98
N TYR A 371 -1.44 0.79 6.10
CA TYR A 371 -2.59 -0.14 6.10
C TYR A 371 -2.72 -0.91 4.78
N THR A 372 -2.45 -0.24 3.65
CA THR A 372 -2.55 -0.87 2.34
C THR A 372 -1.52 -1.97 2.17
N ASP A 373 -0.25 -1.69 2.49
CA ASP A 373 0.83 -2.69 2.41
C ASP A 373 0.61 -3.84 3.41
N LEU A 374 0.18 -3.53 4.66
CA LEU A 374 -0.21 -4.54 5.64
C LEU A 374 -1.28 -5.50 5.08
N LEU A 375 -2.32 -4.96 4.44
CA LEU A 375 -3.40 -5.77 3.89
C LEU A 375 -2.94 -6.61 2.70
N TRP A 376 -2.07 -6.11 1.82
CA TRP A 376 -1.52 -6.91 0.72
C TRP A 376 -0.71 -8.11 1.23
N TRP A 377 0.11 -7.94 2.27
CA TRP A 377 0.82 -9.06 2.88
C TRP A 377 -0.13 -10.07 3.55
N ILE A 378 -1.22 -9.59 4.17
CA ILE A 378 -2.28 -10.46 4.69
C ILE A 378 -2.98 -11.22 3.55
N PHE A 379 -3.23 -10.61 2.39
CA PHE A 379 -3.82 -11.30 1.24
C PHE A 379 -2.91 -12.40 0.71
N ILE A 380 -1.61 -12.13 0.58
CA ILE A 380 -0.62 -13.14 0.22
C ILE A 380 -0.65 -14.32 1.21
N LEU A 381 -0.67 -14.04 2.51
CA LEU A 381 -0.78 -15.07 3.55
C LEU A 381 -2.02 -15.96 3.33
N TYR A 382 -3.17 -15.35 3.04
CA TYR A 382 -4.41 -16.09 2.76
C TYR A 382 -4.30 -16.98 1.53
N PHE A 383 -3.69 -16.52 0.45
CA PHE A 383 -3.51 -17.32 -0.77
C PHE A 383 -2.59 -18.52 -0.51
N GLU A 384 -1.51 -18.31 0.22
CA GLU A 384 -0.50 -19.33 0.44
C GLU A 384 -0.92 -20.39 1.46
N THR A 385 -1.77 -20.04 2.41
CA THR A 385 -2.26 -20.96 3.45
C THR A 385 -3.55 -21.69 3.06
N THR A 386 -4.25 -21.25 2.00
CA THR A 386 -5.46 -21.92 1.53
C THR A 386 -5.08 -23.15 0.71
N SER A 387 -5.50 -24.35 1.15
CA SER A 387 -5.26 -25.59 0.41
C SER A 387 -6.22 -25.67 -0.80
N PHE A 388 -5.74 -25.27 -1.96
CA PHE A 388 -6.47 -25.46 -3.22
C PHE A 388 -6.26 -26.89 -3.70
N GLY A 389 -7.25 -27.76 -3.57
CA GLY A 389 -7.19 -29.02 -4.29
C GLY A 389 -7.52 -30.31 -3.55
N LYS A 390 -7.59 -30.32 -2.22
CA LYS A 390 -8.00 -31.56 -1.51
C LYS A 390 -9.52 -31.76 -1.43
N ASN A 391 -10.33 -30.75 -1.77
CA ASN A 391 -11.80 -30.79 -1.58
C ASN A 391 -12.62 -31.15 -2.82
N LYS A 392 -12.04 -31.55 -3.95
CA LYS A 392 -12.85 -32.08 -5.05
C LYS A 392 -13.50 -33.45 -4.71
N ALA A 393 -12.92 -34.20 -3.78
CA ALA A 393 -13.51 -35.46 -3.30
C ALA A 393 -14.52 -35.27 -2.16
N SER A 394 -14.37 -34.20 -1.34
CA SER A 394 -15.27 -33.90 -0.21
C SER A 394 -16.47 -33.01 -0.59
N ALA A 395 -16.40 -32.30 -1.70
CA ALA A 395 -17.48 -31.40 -2.14
C ALA A 395 -18.75 -32.14 -2.59
N LYS A 396 -18.70 -33.47 -2.78
CA LYS A 396 -19.92 -34.30 -2.99
C LYS A 396 -20.74 -34.52 -1.74
N ASN A 397 -20.15 -34.27 -0.54
CA ASN A 397 -20.84 -34.53 0.76
C ASN A 397 -21.15 -33.25 1.58
N HIS A 398 -20.79 -32.06 1.16
CA HIS A 398 -21.05 -30.82 1.92
C HIS A 398 -21.66 -29.71 1.06
N SER A 399 -22.91 -29.91 0.65
CA SER A 399 -23.83 -28.81 0.27
C SER A 399 -24.14 -27.85 1.45
N ASN A 400 -23.57 -28.11 2.65
CA ASN A 400 -23.83 -27.37 3.89
C ASN A 400 -22.78 -26.32 4.27
N THR A 401 -21.68 -26.14 3.53
CA THR A 401 -20.69 -25.11 3.87
C THR A 401 -21.09 -23.69 3.42
N HIS A 402 -22.18 -23.54 2.66
CA HIS A 402 -22.79 -22.23 2.40
C HIS A 402 -23.48 -21.63 3.64
N SER A 403 -23.76 -22.44 4.68
CA SER A 403 -24.39 -21.96 5.92
C SER A 403 -23.40 -21.31 6.89
N LEU A 404 -22.13 -21.69 6.88
CA LEU A 404 -21.14 -21.22 7.85
C LEU A 404 -20.65 -19.79 7.61
N ILE A 405 -20.78 -19.27 6.38
CA ILE A 405 -20.52 -17.84 6.11
C ILE A 405 -21.76 -16.99 6.37
N ASN A 406 -22.96 -17.58 6.25
CA ASN A 406 -24.23 -16.86 6.47
C ASN A 406 -24.71 -16.84 7.93
N THR A 407 -24.15 -17.65 8.85
CA THR A 407 -24.60 -17.71 10.25
C THR A 407 -23.66 -17.06 11.25
N ARG A 408 -22.51 -16.51 10.82
CA ARG A 408 -21.56 -15.83 11.71
C ARG A 408 -20.98 -14.52 11.16
N LEU A 409 -21.63 -13.88 10.21
CA LEU A 409 -21.50 -12.47 9.86
C LEU A 409 -22.81 -11.77 10.29
#